data_55a6fb7e9f5de1497994531daec8a82d
#
_entry.id   55a6fb7e9f5de1497994531daec8a82d
#
_cell.length_a   1.000
_cell.length_b   1.000
_cell.length_c   1.000
_cell.angle_alpha   90.00
_cell.angle_beta   90.00
_cell.angle_gamma   90.00
#
_symmetry.space_group_name_H-M   'P 1'
#
loop_
_entity.id
_entity.type
_entity.pdbx_description
1 polymer ?
#
loop_
_entity_poly.entity_id
_entity_poly.type
_entity_poly.pdbx_seq_one_letter_code
_entity_poly.pdbx_strand_id
1 'polypeptide(L)'
;MLSKPACINDFEQHAKNILPKAVYDYYRSGADEQQTLMDNVAAFSRWSLHPRVLRDVSKVDLSVTFLGQRINMPICVSATAMQRMAHPEGEVATVRACESLGTGMMLSTWATSSIEEVAEAAPNAVLWLQLYIYKDRELTQSLVRRAEKAGYRGIFLTVDTPYLGKRLADVRNKFKLPPHLRMANFETLDLAFSKKDYGDDSGLAVYTADAIDSSIKWEDIGWLRELTKLPIVLKGILRADDAREAIKHGINGILVSNHGARQLDCVPATIDALAEITDAVGGKVEVFLDGGVRKGTDVLKALALGAKAVFLGRPILWGLAYQGEEGVCDVLQMLKDEFKLALALAVPDGSLNLFLGVRADTIDWGEVPGVKKAATSCPSHVNITVCFDLS
;
A
#
# COMPACT_ATOMS: atom_id res chain seq x y z
N MET A 1 2.35 -17.60 28.27
CA MET A 1 1.45 -16.88 27.35
C MET A 1 2.20 -15.65 26.88
N LEU A 2 2.32 -15.43 25.56
CA LEU A 2 2.81 -14.15 25.05
C LEU A 2 1.80 -13.06 25.48
N SER A 3 2.30 -11.93 25.96
CA SER A 3 1.44 -10.77 26.26
C SER A 3 0.72 -10.31 24.99
N LYS A 4 -0.44 -9.68 25.14
CA LYS A 4 -1.17 -9.06 24.01
C LYS A 4 -0.19 -8.11 23.29
N PRO A 5 -0.10 -8.14 21.94
CA PRO A 5 0.75 -7.23 21.20
C PRO A 5 0.45 -5.76 21.51
N ALA A 6 1.48 -4.96 21.74
CA ALA A 6 1.39 -3.53 22.05
C ALA A 6 1.83 -2.63 20.89
N CYS A 7 2.46 -3.20 19.86
CA CYS A 7 2.88 -2.49 18.66
C CYS A 7 2.98 -3.47 17.46
N ILE A 8 3.10 -2.92 16.26
CA ILE A 8 3.20 -3.74 15.03
C ILE A 8 4.39 -4.72 15.07
N ASN A 9 5.49 -4.33 15.72
CA ASN A 9 6.66 -5.22 15.83
C ASN A 9 6.36 -6.50 16.64
N ASP A 10 5.48 -6.44 17.63
CA ASP A 10 5.13 -7.62 18.43
C ASP A 10 4.38 -8.66 17.56
N PHE A 11 3.49 -8.20 16.67
CA PHE A 11 2.84 -9.08 15.68
C PHE A 11 3.87 -9.70 14.72
N GLU A 12 4.86 -8.92 14.25
CA GLU A 12 5.92 -9.43 13.39
C GLU A 12 6.75 -10.50 14.10
N GLN A 13 7.14 -10.28 15.37
CA GLN A 13 7.88 -11.28 16.16
C GLN A 13 7.07 -12.55 16.37
N HIS A 14 5.75 -12.43 16.61
CA HIS A 14 4.88 -13.60 16.70
C HIS A 14 4.84 -14.37 15.37
N ALA A 15 4.58 -13.69 14.26
CA ALA A 15 4.55 -14.29 12.91
C ALA A 15 5.87 -14.98 12.57
N LYS A 16 7.02 -14.39 12.94
CA LYS A 16 8.34 -15.00 12.76
C LYS A 16 8.49 -16.34 13.49
N ASN A 17 7.84 -16.48 14.65
CA ASN A 17 7.96 -17.68 15.47
C ASN A 17 7.01 -18.82 15.00
N ILE A 18 5.89 -18.49 14.36
CA ILE A 18 4.88 -19.48 14.01
C ILE A 18 4.87 -19.86 12.52
N LEU A 19 5.24 -18.92 11.64
CA LEU A 19 5.25 -19.18 10.20
C LEU A 19 6.43 -20.07 9.81
N PRO A 20 6.26 -20.98 8.82
CA PRO A 20 7.38 -21.64 8.19
C PRO A 20 8.39 -20.60 7.68
N LYS A 21 9.69 -20.89 7.85
CA LYS A 21 10.77 -19.94 7.52
C LYS A 21 10.64 -19.38 6.09
N ALA A 22 10.37 -20.22 5.10
CA ALA A 22 10.23 -19.78 3.71
C ALA A 22 9.05 -18.82 3.50
N VAL A 23 7.94 -19.02 4.23
CA VAL A 23 6.75 -18.14 4.18
C VAL A 23 7.05 -16.80 4.85
N TYR A 24 7.63 -16.83 6.07
CA TYR A 24 8.01 -15.60 6.77
C TYR A 24 9.01 -14.79 5.93
N ASP A 25 10.05 -15.44 5.42
CA ASP A 25 11.07 -14.79 4.59
C ASP A 25 10.45 -14.19 3.32
N TYR A 26 9.55 -14.89 2.64
CA TYR A 26 8.82 -14.38 1.48
C TYR A 26 8.10 -13.06 1.77
N TYR A 27 7.38 -12.98 2.88
CA TYR A 27 6.66 -11.75 3.24
C TYR A 27 7.58 -10.65 3.73
N ARG A 28 8.56 -11.01 4.56
CA ARG A 28 9.41 -10.05 5.26
C ARG A 28 10.45 -9.43 4.35
N SER A 29 11.02 -10.19 3.41
CA SER A 29 12.18 -9.76 2.63
C SER A 29 11.88 -8.63 1.65
N GLY A 30 12.90 -7.83 1.40
CA GLY A 30 13.01 -6.87 0.30
C GLY A 30 13.90 -7.41 -0.83
N ALA A 31 14.15 -6.57 -1.83
CA ALA A 31 15.08 -6.85 -2.92
C ALA A 31 16.53 -6.64 -2.48
N ASP A 32 17.43 -7.37 -3.10
CA ASP A 32 18.89 -7.29 -2.96
C ASP A 32 19.36 -7.16 -1.51
N GLU A 33 20.08 -6.10 -1.16
CA GLU A 33 20.62 -5.85 0.19
C GLU A 33 19.60 -5.20 1.13
N GLN A 34 18.37 -4.96 0.67
CA GLN A 34 17.25 -4.44 1.45
C GLN A 34 17.49 -3.02 2.03
N GLN A 35 18.29 -2.19 1.36
CA GLN A 35 18.54 -0.81 1.77
C GLN A 35 17.22 -0.02 1.82
N THR A 36 16.42 -0.07 0.75
CA THR A 36 15.10 0.59 0.68
C THR A 36 14.13 0.03 1.70
N LEU A 37 14.20 -1.29 2.01
CA LEU A 37 13.33 -1.89 3.02
C LEU A 37 13.56 -1.30 4.41
N MET A 38 14.81 -1.10 4.78
CA MET A 38 15.17 -0.46 6.05
C MET A 38 14.82 1.02 6.04
N ASP A 39 15.11 1.70 4.93
CA ASP A 39 14.87 3.13 4.80
C ASP A 39 13.38 3.48 4.76
N ASN A 40 12.52 2.67 4.16
CA ASN A 40 11.07 2.88 4.18
C ASN A 40 10.51 3.10 5.59
N VAL A 41 11.05 2.42 6.59
CA VAL A 41 10.63 2.58 7.99
C VAL A 41 11.39 3.73 8.67
N ALA A 42 12.70 3.81 8.45
CA ALA A 42 13.55 4.82 9.08
C ALA A 42 13.22 6.23 8.60
N ALA A 43 12.82 6.39 7.35
CA ALA A 43 12.51 7.68 6.73
C ALA A 43 11.42 8.48 7.46
N PHE A 44 10.45 7.80 8.05
CA PHE A 44 9.44 8.50 8.85
C PHE A 44 10.03 9.27 10.04
N SER A 45 11.19 8.89 10.56
CA SER A 45 11.87 9.61 11.63
C SER A 45 12.52 10.93 11.19
N ARG A 46 12.73 11.12 9.88
CA ARG A 46 13.26 12.38 9.32
C ARG A 46 12.22 13.51 9.32
N TRP A 47 10.95 13.17 9.46
CA TRP A 47 9.82 14.10 9.46
C TRP A 47 9.36 14.37 10.89
N SER A 48 9.44 15.60 11.36
CA SER A 48 8.98 16.01 12.70
C SER A 48 7.55 16.56 12.65
N LEU A 49 6.77 16.28 13.70
CA LEU A 49 5.45 16.86 13.89
C LEU A 49 5.58 18.05 14.86
N HIS A 50 5.01 19.21 14.50
CA HIS A 50 4.98 20.40 15.34
C HIS A 50 3.54 20.59 15.84
N PRO A 51 3.24 20.18 17.10
CA PRO A 51 1.89 20.23 17.62
C PRO A 51 1.45 21.65 17.95
N ARG A 52 0.17 21.94 17.76
CA ARG A 52 -0.47 23.14 18.29
C ARG A 52 -1.17 22.84 19.60
N VAL A 53 -1.11 23.77 20.55
CA VAL A 53 -1.68 23.64 21.88
C VAL A 53 -2.94 24.51 22.07
N LEU A 54 -3.73 24.23 23.11
CA LEU A 54 -4.92 24.98 23.49
C LEU A 54 -6.01 25.01 22.39
N ARG A 55 -6.24 23.86 21.76
CA ARG A 55 -7.29 23.63 20.77
C ARG A 55 -8.33 22.63 21.28
N ASP A 56 -9.59 22.84 20.90
CA ASP A 56 -10.65 21.90 21.25
C ASP A 56 -10.55 20.65 20.36
N VAL A 57 -10.17 19.53 20.94
CA VAL A 57 -10.06 18.21 20.29
C VAL A 57 -11.01 17.20 20.91
N SER A 58 -12.09 17.68 21.54
CA SER A 58 -13.10 16.81 22.18
C SER A 58 -13.83 15.91 21.18
N LYS A 59 -13.85 16.28 19.90
CA LYS A 59 -14.43 15.50 18.80
C LYS A 59 -13.38 15.27 17.71
N VAL A 60 -13.10 13.99 17.42
CA VAL A 60 -12.16 13.59 16.36
C VAL A 60 -12.91 12.72 15.36
N ASP A 61 -13.02 13.17 14.11
CA ASP A 61 -13.56 12.41 12.99
C ASP A 61 -12.41 11.94 12.08
N LEU A 62 -12.25 10.63 11.94
CA LEU A 62 -11.24 10.00 11.11
C LEU A 62 -11.77 9.60 9.72
N SER A 63 -13.06 9.81 9.44
CA SER A 63 -13.64 9.41 8.16
C SER A 63 -13.07 10.23 7.00
N VAL A 64 -12.90 9.58 5.86
CA VAL A 64 -12.40 10.20 4.64
C VAL A 64 -13.15 9.65 3.43
N THR A 65 -13.27 10.46 2.39
CA THR A 65 -13.83 10.03 1.10
C THR A 65 -12.75 10.15 0.02
N PHE A 66 -12.52 9.07 -0.70
CA PHE A 66 -11.66 9.04 -1.88
C PHE A 66 -12.14 7.99 -2.89
N LEU A 67 -11.83 8.17 -4.16
CA LEU A 67 -12.32 7.35 -5.27
C LEU A 67 -13.86 7.13 -5.18
N GLY A 68 -14.59 8.14 -4.69
CA GLY A 68 -16.04 8.08 -4.49
C GLY A 68 -16.52 7.19 -3.32
N GLN A 69 -15.62 6.64 -2.51
CA GLN A 69 -15.95 5.77 -1.38
C GLN A 69 -15.66 6.44 -0.05
N ARG A 70 -16.65 6.44 0.86
CA ARG A 70 -16.45 6.89 2.25
C ARG A 70 -15.99 5.71 3.11
N ILE A 71 -14.93 5.93 3.88
CA ILE A 71 -14.40 4.96 4.84
C ILE A 71 -14.19 5.62 6.20
N ASN A 72 -14.16 4.82 7.27
CA ASN A 72 -14.12 5.30 8.65
C ASN A 72 -12.74 5.75 9.13
N MET A 73 -11.69 5.50 8.34
CA MET A 73 -10.30 5.90 8.65
C MET A 73 -9.44 5.89 7.40
N PRO A 74 -8.42 6.74 7.26
CA PRO A 74 -7.55 6.81 6.08
C PRO A 74 -6.45 5.74 6.09
N ILE A 75 -6.77 4.54 6.59
CA ILE A 75 -5.85 3.39 6.71
C ILE A 75 -6.52 2.21 6.03
N CYS A 76 -5.96 1.77 4.92
CA CYS A 76 -6.48 0.68 4.09
C CYS A 76 -5.48 -0.48 3.99
N VAL A 77 -5.94 -1.59 3.45
CA VAL A 77 -5.10 -2.77 3.21
C VAL A 77 -4.57 -2.76 1.79
N SER A 78 -3.24 -2.82 1.65
CA SER A 78 -2.54 -2.95 0.36
C SER A 78 -2.60 -4.38 -0.16
N ALA A 79 -2.48 -4.53 -1.48
CA ALA A 79 -2.38 -5.84 -2.09
C ALA A 79 -1.17 -6.61 -1.56
N THR A 80 -1.43 -7.79 -1.03
CA THR A 80 -0.41 -8.77 -0.64
C THR A 80 -0.82 -10.14 -1.17
N ALA A 81 0.10 -10.79 -1.88
CA ALA A 81 -0.16 -12.07 -2.52
C ALA A 81 -0.24 -13.21 -1.52
N MET A 82 -1.09 -14.19 -1.82
CA MET A 82 -1.07 -15.55 -1.28
C MET A 82 -1.27 -15.61 0.25
N GLN A 83 -2.28 -14.87 0.77
CA GLN A 83 -2.47 -14.70 2.22
C GLN A 83 -2.81 -16.01 2.96
N ARG A 84 -3.28 -17.05 2.27
CA ARG A 84 -3.49 -18.38 2.89
C ARG A 84 -2.19 -19.05 3.33
N MET A 85 -1.04 -18.55 2.93
CA MET A 85 0.24 -18.97 3.54
C MET A 85 0.41 -18.46 4.99
N ALA A 86 -0.22 -17.32 5.33
CA ALA A 86 -0.16 -16.76 6.69
C ALA A 86 -1.23 -17.36 7.61
N HIS A 87 -2.44 -17.64 7.07
CA HIS A 87 -3.56 -18.19 7.81
C HIS A 87 -4.53 -18.92 6.85
N PRO A 88 -5.17 -20.02 7.24
CA PRO A 88 -6.07 -20.78 6.36
C PRO A 88 -7.20 -19.96 5.71
N GLU A 89 -7.75 -18.98 6.38
CA GLU A 89 -8.80 -18.10 5.84
C GLU A 89 -8.26 -16.99 4.91
N GLY A 90 -6.96 -16.67 4.98
CA GLY A 90 -6.28 -15.76 4.04
C GLY A 90 -7.00 -14.45 3.80
N GLU A 91 -7.23 -14.14 2.53
CA GLU A 91 -7.85 -12.88 2.08
C GLU A 91 -9.29 -12.71 2.57
N VAL A 92 -10.01 -13.81 2.83
CA VAL A 92 -11.38 -13.81 3.38
C VAL A 92 -11.40 -13.23 4.79
N ALA A 93 -10.49 -13.65 5.67
CA ALA A 93 -10.35 -13.08 7.01
C ALA A 93 -9.98 -11.59 6.94
N THR A 94 -9.08 -11.24 6.04
CA THR A 94 -8.64 -9.84 5.86
C THR A 94 -9.81 -8.94 5.42
N VAL A 95 -10.62 -9.35 4.46
CA VAL A 95 -11.73 -8.51 3.99
C VAL A 95 -12.83 -8.35 5.03
N ARG A 96 -13.14 -9.40 5.81
CA ARG A 96 -14.10 -9.32 6.93
C ARG A 96 -13.64 -8.31 8.00
N ALA A 97 -12.36 -8.33 8.33
CA ALA A 97 -11.78 -7.34 9.24
C ALA A 97 -11.88 -5.91 8.68
N CYS A 98 -11.67 -5.73 7.37
CA CYS A 98 -11.84 -4.42 6.74
C CYS A 98 -13.30 -3.95 6.78
N GLU A 99 -14.26 -4.82 6.47
CA GLU A 99 -15.69 -4.50 6.52
C GLU A 99 -16.12 -4.11 7.94
N SER A 100 -15.73 -4.90 8.94
CA SER A 100 -16.10 -4.66 10.35
C SER A 100 -15.61 -3.31 10.89
N LEU A 101 -14.44 -2.84 10.42
CA LEU A 101 -13.86 -1.55 10.79
C LEU A 101 -14.24 -0.40 9.83
N GLY A 102 -14.96 -0.71 8.76
CA GLY A 102 -15.39 0.27 7.75
C GLY A 102 -14.23 0.89 6.98
N THR A 103 -13.22 0.08 6.64
CA THR A 103 -12.11 0.48 5.78
C THR A 103 -12.06 -0.35 4.49
N GLY A 104 -11.09 -0.08 3.60
CA GLY A 104 -11.00 -0.72 2.31
C GLY A 104 -9.84 -1.71 2.19
N MET A 105 -10.01 -2.70 1.31
CA MET A 105 -8.99 -3.68 0.96
C MET A 105 -8.68 -3.66 -0.54
N MET A 106 -7.41 -3.64 -0.89
CA MET A 106 -6.93 -3.90 -2.24
C MET A 106 -6.56 -5.38 -2.36
N LEU A 107 -7.31 -6.14 -3.15
CA LEU A 107 -7.02 -7.55 -3.43
C LEU A 107 -5.91 -7.68 -4.46
N SER A 108 -4.93 -8.55 -4.21
CA SER A 108 -3.92 -8.92 -5.20
C SER A 108 -4.51 -9.83 -6.27
N THR A 109 -4.14 -9.66 -7.54
CA THR A 109 -4.44 -10.67 -8.56
C THR A 109 -3.81 -12.02 -8.27
N TRP A 110 -2.71 -12.05 -7.48
CA TRP A 110 -2.04 -13.27 -7.03
C TRP A 110 -2.55 -13.74 -5.66
N ALA A 111 -3.82 -13.48 -5.37
CA ALA A 111 -4.45 -13.93 -4.14
C ALA A 111 -4.73 -15.45 -4.16
N THR A 112 -4.77 -16.05 -2.99
CA THR A 112 -5.18 -17.44 -2.76
C THR A 112 -6.69 -17.61 -2.59
N SER A 113 -7.43 -16.50 -2.56
CA SER A 113 -8.89 -16.47 -2.69
C SER A 113 -9.27 -15.70 -3.94
N SER A 114 -10.34 -16.10 -4.63
CA SER A 114 -10.76 -15.46 -5.86
C SER A 114 -11.39 -14.07 -5.63
N ILE A 115 -11.48 -13.29 -6.71
CA ILE A 115 -12.17 -12.00 -6.72
C ILE A 115 -13.59 -12.14 -6.16
N GLU A 116 -14.29 -13.21 -6.56
CA GLU A 116 -15.66 -13.51 -6.16
C GLU A 116 -15.76 -13.95 -4.71
N GLU A 117 -14.90 -14.90 -4.26
CA GLU A 117 -14.88 -15.38 -2.87
C GLU A 117 -14.68 -14.23 -1.88
N VAL A 118 -13.78 -13.28 -2.20
CA VAL A 118 -13.51 -12.14 -1.32
C VAL A 118 -14.70 -11.17 -1.29
N ALA A 119 -15.35 -10.91 -2.41
CA ALA A 119 -16.53 -10.04 -2.47
C ALA A 119 -17.74 -10.67 -1.76
N GLU A 120 -17.95 -11.98 -1.91
CA GLU A 120 -19.04 -12.72 -1.25
C GLU A 120 -18.85 -12.79 0.27
N ALA A 121 -17.59 -12.89 0.73
CA ALA A 121 -17.28 -12.99 2.15
C ALA A 121 -17.58 -11.70 2.93
N ALA A 122 -17.61 -10.54 2.26
CA ALA A 122 -17.86 -9.23 2.85
C ALA A 122 -18.57 -8.31 1.84
N PRO A 123 -19.90 -8.46 1.67
CA PRO A 123 -20.67 -7.80 0.61
C PRO A 123 -20.69 -6.25 0.69
N ASN A 124 -20.45 -5.69 1.88
CA ASN A 124 -20.44 -4.24 2.10
C ASN A 124 -19.01 -3.66 2.15
N ALA A 125 -17.98 -4.49 1.99
CA ALA A 125 -16.59 -4.03 2.00
C ALA A 125 -16.29 -3.12 0.80
N VAL A 126 -15.43 -2.14 1.03
CA VAL A 126 -14.85 -1.34 -0.05
C VAL A 126 -13.65 -2.09 -0.62
N LEU A 127 -13.80 -2.60 -1.85
CA LEU A 127 -12.81 -3.43 -2.52
C LEU A 127 -12.22 -2.74 -3.74
N TRP A 128 -10.91 -2.86 -3.91
CA TRP A 128 -10.19 -2.51 -5.13
C TRP A 128 -9.39 -3.71 -5.61
N LEU A 129 -9.20 -3.84 -6.93
CA LEU A 129 -8.35 -4.88 -7.50
C LEU A 129 -6.97 -4.31 -7.85
N GLN A 130 -5.90 -4.88 -7.28
CA GLN A 130 -4.57 -4.68 -7.83
C GLN A 130 -4.41 -5.53 -9.09
N LEU A 131 -3.94 -4.92 -10.17
CA LEU A 131 -3.84 -5.52 -11.49
C LEU A 131 -2.41 -5.41 -12.03
N TYR A 132 -1.96 -6.45 -12.71
CA TYR A 132 -0.89 -6.39 -13.71
C TYR A 132 -1.49 -6.47 -15.11
N ILE A 133 -0.87 -5.87 -16.10
CA ILE A 133 -1.19 -6.13 -17.50
C ILE A 133 -0.38 -7.35 -17.92
N TYR A 134 -1.07 -8.41 -18.31
CA TYR A 134 -0.48 -9.67 -18.74
C TYR A 134 -0.22 -9.66 -20.26
N LYS A 135 0.76 -10.47 -20.74
CA LYS A 135 0.97 -10.72 -22.18
C LYS A 135 -0.29 -11.23 -22.84
N ASP A 136 -1.02 -12.08 -22.13
CA ASP A 136 -2.39 -12.44 -22.48
C ASP A 136 -3.35 -11.31 -22.07
N ARG A 137 -3.74 -10.51 -23.06
CA ARG A 137 -4.68 -9.38 -22.87
C ARG A 137 -6.09 -9.84 -22.53
N GLU A 138 -6.51 -11.02 -22.96
CA GLU A 138 -7.83 -11.60 -22.64
C GLU A 138 -7.90 -11.96 -21.15
N LEU A 139 -6.82 -12.49 -20.60
CA LEU A 139 -6.69 -12.70 -19.16
C LEU A 139 -6.85 -11.40 -18.38
N THR A 140 -6.14 -10.34 -18.79
CA THR A 140 -6.26 -9.02 -18.16
C THR A 140 -7.69 -8.49 -18.21
N GLN A 141 -8.36 -8.59 -19.38
CA GLN A 141 -9.75 -8.21 -19.55
C GLN A 141 -10.70 -9.01 -18.67
N SER A 142 -10.48 -10.33 -18.58
CA SER A 142 -11.29 -11.22 -17.74
C SER A 142 -11.22 -10.80 -16.27
N LEU A 143 -10.00 -10.55 -15.73
CA LEU A 143 -9.81 -10.10 -14.36
C LEU A 143 -10.55 -8.78 -14.07
N VAL A 144 -10.46 -7.81 -14.97
CA VAL A 144 -11.15 -6.51 -14.82
C VAL A 144 -12.67 -6.68 -14.81
N ARG A 145 -13.22 -7.45 -15.78
CA ARG A 145 -14.67 -7.70 -15.86
C ARG A 145 -15.21 -8.47 -14.66
N ARG A 146 -14.43 -9.44 -14.14
CA ARG A 146 -14.79 -10.18 -12.92
C ARG A 146 -14.85 -9.25 -11.72
N ALA A 147 -13.86 -8.36 -11.57
CA ALA A 147 -13.86 -7.36 -10.50
C ALA A 147 -15.06 -6.40 -10.60
N GLU A 148 -15.38 -5.88 -11.79
CA GLU A 148 -16.56 -5.06 -12.00
C GLU A 148 -17.85 -5.78 -11.62
N LYS A 149 -18.01 -7.01 -12.09
CA LYS A 149 -19.20 -7.84 -11.80
C LYS A 149 -19.31 -8.17 -10.31
N ALA A 150 -18.20 -8.39 -9.63
CA ALA A 150 -18.16 -8.64 -8.18
C ALA A 150 -18.31 -7.37 -7.33
N GLY A 151 -18.43 -6.17 -7.94
CA GLY A 151 -18.70 -4.92 -7.24
C GLY A 151 -17.46 -4.19 -6.70
N TYR A 152 -16.27 -4.50 -7.19
CA TYR A 152 -15.06 -3.75 -6.87
C TYR A 152 -15.19 -2.27 -7.29
N ARG A 153 -14.52 -1.37 -6.57
CA ARG A 153 -14.69 0.08 -6.68
C ARG A 153 -13.54 0.80 -7.42
N GLY A 154 -12.55 0.07 -7.90
CA GLY A 154 -11.44 0.64 -8.66
C GLY A 154 -10.36 -0.39 -8.97
N ILE A 155 -9.48 0.00 -9.89
CA ILE A 155 -8.34 -0.79 -10.35
C ILE A 155 -7.04 -0.07 -9.95
N PHE A 156 -6.17 -0.76 -9.25
CA PHE A 156 -4.81 -0.30 -8.96
C PHE A 156 -3.83 -1.02 -9.89
N LEU A 157 -3.49 -0.36 -10.98
CA LEU A 157 -2.52 -0.88 -11.95
C LEU A 157 -1.10 -0.75 -11.39
N THR A 158 -0.45 -1.88 -11.19
CA THR A 158 0.96 -1.93 -10.75
C THR A 158 1.88 -1.74 -11.95
N VAL A 159 2.70 -0.69 -11.91
CA VAL A 159 3.57 -0.26 -13.01
C VAL A 159 5.07 -0.41 -12.71
N ASP A 160 5.41 -0.82 -11.49
CA ASP A 160 6.79 -1.01 -11.02
C ASP A 160 7.34 -2.43 -11.20
N THR A 161 6.61 -3.31 -11.90
CA THR A 161 6.95 -4.75 -12.00
C THR A 161 7.01 -5.24 -13.46
N PRO A 162 7.87 -4.68 -14.31
CA PRO A 162 8.14 -5.30 -15.62
C PRO A 162 8.83 -6.66 -15.46
N TYR A 163 9.60 -6.81 -14.40
CA TYR A 163 10.22 -8.05 -13.91
C TYR A 163 10.12 -8.10 -12.38
N LEU A 164 10.22 -9.30 -11.81
CA LEU A 164 10.26 -9.45 -10.37
C LEU A 164 11.62 -9.01 -9.82
N GLY A 165 11.63 -8.15 -8.80
CA GLY A 165 12.85 -7.77 -8.10
C GLY A 165 13.53 -8.99 -7.45
N LYS A 166 14.85 -9.01 -7.43
CA LYS A 166 15.63 -10.13 -6.90
C LYS A 166 15.57 -10.16 -5.37
N ARG A 167 14.87 -11.12 -4.83
CA ARG A 167 14.72 -11.32 -3.38
C ARG A 167 15.63 -12.47 -2.97
N LEU A 168 16.75 -12.16 -2.34
CA LEU A 168 17.78 -13.14 -1.99
C LEU A 168 17.23 -14.25 -1.06
N ALA A 169 16.26 -13.92 -0.21
CA ALA A 169 15.62 -14.91 0.64
C ALA A 169 14.80 -15.93 -0.17
N ASP A 170 14.04 -15.48 -1.19
CA ASP A 170 13.28 -16.37 -2.06
C ASP A 170 14.20 -17.29 -2.87
N VAL A 171 15.33 -16.76 -3.36
CA VAL A 171 16.35 -17.55 -4.06
C VAL A 171 16.95 -18.61 -3.12
N ARG A 172 17.40 -18.21 -1.91
CA ARG A 172 17.99 -19.14 -0.93
C ARG A 172 17.02 -20.23 -0.47
N ASN A 173 15.74 -19.88 -0.30
CA ASN A 173 14.69 -20.80 0.11
C ASN A 173 14.11 -21.61 -1.08
N LYS A 174 14.55 -21.33 -2.34
CA LYS A 174 13.93 -21.88 -3.55
C LYS A 174 12.41 -21.77 -3.47
N PHE A 175 11.91 -20.56 -3.17
CA PHE A 175 10.52 -20.30 -2.81
C PHE A 175 9.54 -20.83 -3.84
N LYS A 176 8.62 -21.65 -3.39
CA LYS A 176 7.45 -22.16 -4.14
C LYS A 176 6.20 -21.99 -3.29
N LEU A 177 5.08 -21.77 -3.95
CA LEU A 177 3.79 -21.79 -3.27
C LEU A 177 3.55 -23.20 -2.69
N PRO A 178 3.11 -23.34 -1.43
CA PRO A 178 2.75 -24.65 -0.86
C PRO A 178 1.81 -25.43 -1.78
N PRO A 179 2.01 -26.74 -1.97
CA PRO A 179 1.34 -27.51 -3.02
C PRO A 179 -0.18 -27.65 -2.84
N HIS A 180 -0.71 -27.36 -1.66
CA HIS A 180 -2.13 -27.34 -1.36
C HIS A 180 -2.79 -25.97 -1.61
N LEU A 181 -2.00 -24.95 -1.97
CA LEU A 181 -2.46 -23.59 -2.28
C LEU A 181 -2.31 -23.31 -3.77
N ARG A 182 -3.14 -22.42 -4.28
CA ARG A 182 -3.10 -21.92 -5.66
C ARG A 182 -3.40 -20.42 -5.71
N MET A 183 -3.00 -19.77 -6.79
CA MET A 183 -3.46 -18.42 -7.11
C MET A 183 -4.86 -18.53 -7.71
N ALA A 184 -5.89 -18.22 -6.91
CA ALA A 184 -7.28 -18.56 -7.21
C ALA A 184 -7.90 -17.83 -8.41
N ASN A 185 -7.25 -16.78 -8.91
CA ASN A 185 -7.76 -16.01 -10.06
C ASN A 185 -7.32 -16.58 -11.42
N PHE A 186 -6.48 -17.63 -11.46
CA PHE A 186 -5.88 -18.19 -12.68
C PHE A 186 -6.12 -19.69 -12.81
N GLU A 187 -7.20 -20.08 -13.49
CA GLU A 187 -7.56 -21.51 -13.59
C GLU A 187 -6.59 -22.35 -14.45
N THR A 188 -5.98 -21.76 -15.47
CA THR A 188 -5.11 -22.48 -16.43
C THR A 188 -3.61 -22.30 -16.16
N LEU A 189 -3.19 -21.22 -15.53
CA LEU A 189 -1.78 -20.89 -15.28
C LEU A 189 -1.21 -21.58 -14.03
N ASP A 190 -2.04 -21.97 -13.09
CA ASP A 190 -1.65 -22.67 -11.85
C ASP A 190 -0.93 -23.99 -12.08
N LEU A 191 -1.28 -24.70 -13.16
CA LEU A 191 -0.62 -25.96 -13.51
C LEU A 191 0.84 -25.78 -13.92
N ALA A 192 1.20 -24.59 -14.43
CA ALA A 192 2.56 -24.29 -14.83
C ALA A 192 3.45 -23.92 -13.63
N PHE A 193 2.92 -23.15 -12.66
CA PHE A 193 3.69 -22.69 -11.51
C PHE A 193 4.06 -23.80 -10.53
N SER A 194 3.18 -24.79 -10.32
CA SER A 194 3.39 -25.89 -9.36
C SER A 194 4.17 -27.07 -9.94
N LYS A 195 4.25 -27.22 -11.28
CA LYS A 195 4.78 -28.42 -11.94
C LYS A 195 6.11 -28.25 -12.67
N LYS A 196 6.53 -27.02 -12.99
CA LYS A 196 7.84 -26.78 -13.61
C LYS A 196 8.96 -26.85 -12.59
N ASP A 197 10.02 -27.55 -12.91
CA ASP A 197 11.31 -27.44 -12.21
C ASP A 197 12.01 -26.16 -12.73
N TYR A 198 12.17 -25.19 -11.85
CA TYR A 198 12.76 -23.89 -12.15
C TYR A 198 14.28 -23.83 -11.84
N GLY A 199 14.90 -24.99 -11.61
CA GLY A 199 16.31 -25.08 -11.29
C GLY A 199 16.66 -24.33 -9.99
N ASP A 200 17.65 -23.44 -10.05
CA ASP A 200 18.11 -22.66 -8.90
C ASP A 200 17.36 -21.33 -8.69
N ASP A 201 16.47 -20.94 -9.61
CA ASP A 201 15.70 -19.69 -9.50
C ASP A 201 14.43 -19.85 -8.64
N SER A 202 13.92 -18.72 -8.15
CA SER A 202 12.59 -18.67 -7.55
C SER A 202 11.53 -18.93 -8.63
N GLY A 203 10.68 -19.94 -8.44
CA GLY A 203 9.59 -20.25 -9.38
C GLY A 203 8.67 -19.05 -9.65
N LEU A 204 8.52 -18.16 -8.68
CA LEU A 204 7.74 -16.92 -8.83
C LEU A 204 8.40 -15.94 -9.81
N ALA A 205 9.74 -15.84 -9.83
CA ALA A 205 10.46 -14.95 -10.74
C ALA A 205 10.29 -15.39 -12.20
N VAL A 206 10.39 -16.69 -12.45
CA VAL A 206 10.20 -17.25 -13.80
C VAL A 206 8.76 -17.07 -14.26
N TYR A 207 7.78 -17.40 -13.40
CA TYR A 207 6.37 -17.19 -13.70
C TYR A 207 6.07 -15.73 -14.05
N THR A 208 6.59 -14.78 -13.27
CA THR A 208 6.38 -13.34 -13.49
C THR A 208 6.92 -12.92 -14.86
N ALA A 209 8.15 -13.34 -15.20
CA ALA A 209 8.77 -13.02 -16.47
C ALA A 209 8.02 -13.63 -17.68
N ASP A 210 7.39 -14.79 -17.49
CA ASP A 210 6.61 -15.43 -18.53
C ASP A 210 5.22 -14.79 -18.71
N ALA A 211 4.58 -14.35 -17.65
CA ALA A 211 3.18 -13.95 -17.64
C ALA A 211 2.97 -12.43 -17.79
N ILE A 212 3.74 -11.60 -17.07
CA ILE A 212 3.57 -10.15 -17.11
C ILE A 212 4.13 -9.58 -18.40
N ASP A 213 3.44 -8.60 -18.97
CA ASP A 213 3.89 -7.87 -20.15
C ASP A 213 4.91 -6.80 -19.76
N SER A 214 6.19 -7.06 -20.03
CA SER A 214 7.26 -6.10 -19.77
C SER A 214 7.38 -4.99 -20.81
N SER A 215 6.56 -5.02 -21.87
CA SER A 215 6.55 -4.03 -22.95
C SER A 215 5.52 -2.93 -22.79
N ILE A 216 4.75 -2.92 -21.66
CA ILE A 216 3.72 -1.92 -21.40
C ILE A 216 4.28 -0.48 -21.43
N LYS A 217 3.47 0.42 -21.95
CA LYS A 217 3.77 1.85 -22.09
C LYS A 217 2.61 2.69 -21.57
N TRP A 218 2.80 3.99 -21.58
CA TRP A 218 1.77 4.95 -21.19
C TRP A 218 0.47 4.83 -22.01
N GLU A 219 0.55 4.46 -23.28
CA GLU A 219 -0.60 4.25 -24.16
C GLU A 219 -1.49 3.10 -23.70
N ASP A 220 -0.93 2.08 -23.04
CA ASP A 220 -1.70 0.95 -22.52
C ASP A 220 -2.70 1.36 -21.41
N ILE A 221 -2.47 2.51 -20.76
CA ILE A 221 -3.44 3.10 -19.82
C ILE A 221 -4.71 3.50 -20.56
N GLY A 222 -4.57 4.06 -21.78
CA GLY A 222 -5.71 4.37 -22.66
C GLY A 222 -6.56 3.14 -22.96
N TRP A 223 -5.91 2.03 -23.34
CA TRP A 223 -6.58 0.75 -23.55
C TRP A 223 -7.32 0.26 -22.30
N LEU A 224 -6.69 0.33 -21.12
CA LEU A 224 -7.33 -0.08 -19.87
C LEU A 224 -8.55 0.81 -19.53
N ARG A 225 -8.48 2.12 -19.81
CA ARG A 225 -9.60 3.06 -19.62
C ARG A 225 -10.78 2.79 -20.55
N GLU A 226 -10.55 2.26 -21.75
CA GLU A 226 -11.61 1.84 -22.65
C GLU A 226 -12.30 0.57 -22.14
N LEU A 227 -11.54 -0.30 -21.45
CA LEU A 227 -12.03 -1.57 -20.93
C LEU A 227 -12.96 -1.41 -19.73
N THR A 228 -12.75 -0.41 -18.87
CA THR A 228 -13.49 -0.25 -17.59
C THR A 228 -13.91 1.19 -17.33
N LYS A 229 -15.01 1.36 -16.56
CA LYS A 229 -15.43 2.66 -16.02
C LYS A 229 -14.98 2.86 -14.57
N LEU A 230 -14.36 1.84 -13.96
CA LEU A 230 -13.84 1.96 -12.62
C LEU A 230 -12.69 2.98 -12.57
N PRO A 231 -12.52 3.71 -11.46
CA PRO A 231 -11.36 4.54 -11.24
C PRO A 231 -10.07 3.73 -11.40
N ILE A 232 -9.08 4.30 -12.09
CA ILE A 232 -7.75 3.71 -12.26
C ILE A 232 -6.74 4.51 -11.47
N VAL A 233 -5.98 3.80 -10.61
CA VAL A 233 -4.87 4.32 -9.82
C VAL A 233 -3.58 3.65 -10.28
N LEU A 234 -2.53 4.40 -10.57
CA LEU A 234 -1.22 3.83 -10.85
C LEU A 234 -0.45 3.60 -9.55
N LYS A 235 -0.04 2.34 -9.33
CA LYS A 235 0.74 1.93 -8.16
C LYS A 235 2.19 1.69 -8.56
N GLY A 236 3.14 2.35 -7.85
CA GLY A 236 4.56 2.18 -8.10
C GLY A 236 5.26 3.43 -8.64
N ILE A 237 4.61 4.59 -8.59
CA ILE A 237 5.18 5.86 -8.99
C ILE A 237 6.06 6.42 -7.86
N LEU A 238 7.29 6.82 -8.19
CA LEU A 238 8.27 7.41 -7.27
C LEU A 238 8.87 8.74 -7.78
N ARG A 239 8.45 9.22 -8.97
CA ARG A 239 9.01 10.41 -9.60
C ARG A 239 7.93 11.41 -9.97
N ALA A 240 8.24 12.70 -9.83
CA ALA A 240 7.33 13.79 -10.18
C ALA A 240 7.01 13.87 -11.67
N ASP A 241 7.97 13.55 -12.54
CA ASP A 241 7.77 13.54 -14.00
C ASP A 241 6.81 12.42 -14.43
N ASP A 242 6.94 11.20 -13.88
CA ASP A 242 6.00 10.10 -14.09
C ASP A 242 4.60 10.46 -13.55
N ALA A 243 4.52 11.14 -12.41
CA ALA A 243 3.24 11.60 -11.86
C ALA A 243 2.54 12.62 -12.80
N ARG A 244 3.30 13.56 -13.39
CA ARG A 244 2.77 14.49 -14.37
C ARG A 244 2.34 13.80 -15.66
N GLU A 245 3.10 12.79 -16.11
CA GLU A 245 2.74 12.00 -17.29
C GLU A 245 1.46 11.19 -17.04
N ALA A 246 1.37 10.52 -15.91
CA ALA A 246 0.19 9.75 -15.51
C ALA A 246 -1.11 10.57 -15.59
N ILE A 247 -1.07 11.83 -15.13
CA ILE A 247 -2.23 12.74 -15.19
C ILE A 247 -2.70 12.98 -16.63
N LYS A 248 -1.77 13.10 -17.61
CA LYS A 248 -2.12 13.28 -19.03
C LYS A 248 -2.90 12.09 -19.59
N HIS A 249 -2.65 10.90 -19.07
CA HIS A 249 -3.36 9.67 -19.44
C HIS A 249 -4.70 9.48 -18.71
N GLY A 250 -5.15 10.48 -17.92
CA GLY A 250 -6.49 10.55 -17.36
C GLY A 250 -6.77 9.52 -16.27
N ILE A 251 -5.79 9.22 -15.46
CA ILE A 251 -5.94 8.38 -14.24
C ILE A 251 -6.70 9.13 -13.15
N ASN A 252 -7.20 8.39 -12.15
CA ASN A 252 -7.94 8.95 -11.02
C ASN A 252 -7.06 9.14 -9.78
N GLY A 253 -5.93 8.45 -9.68
CA GLY A 253 -5.05 8.57 -8.54
C GLY A 253 -3.68 7.94 -8.75
N ILE A 254 -2.78 8.22 -7.81
CA ILE A 254 -1.41 7.70 -7.75
C ILE A 254 -1.19 7.09 -6.37
N LEU A 255 -0.77 5.84 -6.31
CA LEU A 255 -0.24 5.23 -5.11
C LEU A 255 1.29 5.29 -5.16
N VAL A 256 1.85 6.21 -4.37
CA VAL A 256 3.30 6.33 -4.16
C VAL A 256 3.79 5.06 -3.47
N SER A 257 4.57 4.27 -4.18
CA SER A 257 4.94 2.92 -3.76
C SER A 257 6.27 2.51 -4.37
N ASN A 258 7.09 1.82 -3.60
CA ASN A 258 8.24 1.06 -4.08
C ASN A 258 8.03 -0.46 -3.91
N HIS A 259 6.75 -0.89 -3.93
CA HIS A 259 6.34 -2.28 -3.75
C HIS A 259 6.79 -2.88 -2.41
N GLY A 260 6.84 -2.04 -1.36
CA GLY A 260 7.37 -2.44 -0.07
C GLY A 260 8.86 -2.84 -0.13
N ALA A 261 9.63 -2.19 -1.00
CA ALA A 261 11.05 -2.44 -1.26
C ALA A 261 11.34 -3.85 -1.83
N ARG A 262 10.43 -4.37 -2.65
CA ARG A 262 10.52 -5.74 -3.22
C ARG A 262 10.90 -5.75 -4.69
N GLN A 263 11.11 -4.56 -5.31
CA GLN A 263 11.45 -4.41 -6.72
C GLN A 263 12.88 -3.88 -6.87
N LEU A 264 13.09 -2.65 -7.24
CA LEU A 264 14.44 -2.07 -7.29
C LEU A 264 14.86 -1.65 -5.89
N ASP A 265 16.01 -2.13 -5.43
CA ASP A 265 16.63 -1.64 -4.19
C ASP A 265 17.32 -0.29 -4.43
N CYS A 266 17.70 0.41 -3.39
CA CYS A 266 18.36 1.73 -3.44
C CYS A 266 17.50 2.85 -4.05
N VAL A 267 16.17 2.68 -4.10
CA VAL A 267 15.24 3.76 -4.45
C VAL A 267 14.83 4.56 -3.21
N PRO A 268 14.32 5.79 -3.35
CA PRO A 268 13.83 6.58 -2.20
C PRO A 268 12.78 5.85 -1.39
N ALA A 269 12.76 6.11 -0.09
CA ALA A 269 11.63 5.77 0.76
C ALA A 269 10.36 6.48 0.26
N THR A 270 9.21 5.80 0.34
CA THR A 270 7.97 6.34 -0.23
C THR A 270 7.51 7.62 0.42
N ILE A 271 7.75 7.79 1.73
CA ILE A 271 7.41 9.04 2.44
C ILE A 271 8.24 10.23 1.95
N ASP A 272 9.50 10.03 1.54
CA ASP A 272 10.35 11.08 1.00
C ASP A 272 9.95 11.45 -0.43
N ALA A 273 9.56 10.46 -1.25
CA ALA A 273 9.04 10.69 -2.59
C ALA A 273 7.65 11.36 -2.60
N LEU A 274 6.87 11.18 -1.53
CA LEU A 274 5.49 11.65 -1.45
C LEU A 274 5.36 13.16 -1.64
N ALA A 275 6.18 13.96 -0.96
CA ALA A 275 6.11 15.42 -1.01
C ALA A 275 6.30 15.95 -2.44
N GLU A 276 7.33 15.48 -3.14
CA GLU A 276 7.61 15.88 -4.53
C GLU A 276 6.46 15.47 -5.48
N ILE A 277 5.88 14.28 -5.26
CA ILE A 277 4.78 13.79 -6.09
C ILE A 277 3.50 14.58 -5.84
N THR A 278 3.15 14.88 -4.59
CA THR A 278 1.96 15.67 -4.26
C THR A 278 2.05 17.09 -4.83
N ASP A 279 3.21 17.72 -4.76
CA ASP A 279 3.46 19.01 -5.40
C ASP A 279 3.29 18.93 -6.92
N ALA A 280 3.85 17.91 -7.56
CA ALA A 280 3.75 17.72 -9.00
C ALA A 280 2.31 17.46 -9.47
N VAL A 281 1.53 16.75 -8.66
CA VAL A 281 0.12 16.44 -8.91
C VAL A 281 -0.76 17.69 -8.77
N GLY A 282 -0.46 18.55 -7.79
CA GLY A 282 -1.17 19.82 -7.59
C GLY A 282 -2.68 19.66 -7.40
N GLY A 283 -3.11 18.60 -6.74
CA GLY A 283 -4.53 18.31 -6.45
C GLY A 283 -5.37 17.87 -7.66
N LYS A 284 -4.76 17.59 -8.82
CA LYS A 284 -5.48 17.15 -10.04
C LYS A 284 -6.02 15.72 -9.94
N VAL A 285 -5.34 14.87 -9.21
CA VAL A 285 -5.73 13.50 -8.90
C VAL A 285 -5.43 13.18 -7.44
N GLU A 286 -6.02 12.11 -6.92
CA GLU A 286 -5.80 11.70 -5.54
C GLU A 286 -4.44 11.00 -5.39
N VAL A 287 -3.75 11.26 -4.28
CA VAL A 287 -2.46 10.64 -3.98
C VAL A 287 -2.58 9.78 -2.73
N PHE A 288 -2.01 8.60 -2.78
CA PHE A 288 -1.98 7.62 -1.71
C PHE A 288 -0.53 7.19 -1.44
N LEU A 289 -0.30 6.54 -0.30
CA LEU A 289 1.03 6.04 0.06
C LEU A 289 0.96 4.61 0.57
N ASP A 290 1.89 3.76 0.16
CA ASP A 290 2.24 2.53 0.88
C ASP A 290 3.76 2.46 1.13
N GLY A 291 4.18 1.51 1.97
CA GLY A 291 5.59 1.33 2.34
C GLY A 291 5.98 2.05 3.63
N GLY A 292 6.49 1.28 4.58
CA GLY A 292 7.11 1.79 5.81
C GLY A 292 6.19 2.11 6.99
N VAL A 293 4.90 2.34 6.78
CA VAL A 293 3.95 2.71 7.86
C VAL A 293 3.88 1.64 8.95
N ARG A 294 4.10 2.05 10.20
CA ARG A 294 4.11 1.19 11.40
C ARG A 294 3.38 1.78 12.59
N LYS A 295 3.10 3.09 12.58
CA LYS A 295 2.54 3.84 13.71
C LYS A 295 1.46 4.81 13.22
N GLY A 296 0.56 5.20 14.11
CA GLY A 296 -0.42 6.26 13.81
C GLY A 296 0.21 7.60 13.46
N THR A 297 1.36 7.93 14.03
CA THR A 297 2.13 9.12 13.64
C THR A 297 2.69 9.06 12.22
N ASP A 298 2.97 7.86 11.69
CA ASP A 298 3.39 7.71 10.29
C ASP A 298 2.22 8.02 9.35
N VAL A 299 1.01 7.57 9.72
CA VAL A 299 -0.22 7.92 9.00
C VAL A 299 -0.40 9.43 8.96
N LEU A 300 -0.29 10.10 10.12
CA LEU A 300 -0.43 11.56 10.21
C LEU A 300 0.58 12.29 9.32
N LYS A 301 1.85 11.85 9.31
CA LYS A 301 2.89 12.41 8.43
C LYS A 301 2.57 12.26 6.96
N ALA A 302 2.12 11.08 6.54
CA ALA A 302 1.73 10.85 5.14
C ALA A 302 0.56 11.76 4.71
N LEU A 303 -0.45 11.92 5.57
CA LEU A 303 -1.58 12.80 5.28
C LEU A 303 -1.18 14.28 5.27
N ALA A 304 -0.29 14.70 6.18
CA ALA A 304 0.27 16.05 6.21
C ALA A 304 1.05 16.40 4.93
N LEU A 305 1.67 15.40 4.29
CA LEU A 305 2.37 15.54 3.01
C LEU A 305 1.45 15.38 1.80
N GLY A 306 0.13 15.32 2.00
CA GLY A 306 -0.88 15.38 0.94
C GLY A 306 -1.44 14.02 0.49
N ALA A 307 -1.10 12.92 1.13
CA ALA A 307 -1.78 11.66 0.88
C ALA A 307 -3.23 11.69 1.39
N LYS A 308 -4.17 11.09 0.64
CA LYS A 308 -5.57 10.92 1.08
C LYS A 308 -5.75 9.74 2.01
N ALA A 309 -4.94 8.69 1.84
CA ALA A 309 -4.92 7.51 2.69
C ALA A 309 -3.57 6.80 2.58
N VAL A 310 -3.30 5.92 3.56
CA VAL A 310 -2.18 4.98 3.53
C VAL A 310 -2.67 3.55 3.35
N PHE A 311 -1.85 2.71 2.71
CA PHE A 311 -2.14 1.31 2.49
C PHE A 311 -1.09 0.43 3.18
N LEU A 312 -1.54 -0.58 3.93
CA LEU A 312 -0.72 -1.46 4.75
C LEU A 312 -0.54 -2.83 4.10
N GLY A 313 0.69 -3.28 3.91
CA GLY A 313 1.02 -4.63 3.46
C GLY A 313 1.36 -5.55 4.64
N ARG A 314 2.66 -5.65 4.94
CA ARG A 314 3.21 -6.57 5.96
C ARG A 314 2.51 -6.53 7.32
N PRO A 315 2.15 -5.37 7.92
CA PRO A 315 1.44 -5.35 9.19
C PRO A 315 0.18 -6.21 9.21
N ILE A 316 -0.58 -6.20 8.11
CA ILE A 316 -1.80 -7.00 7.97
C ILE A 316 -1.48 -8.50 7.99
N LEU A 317 -0.43 -8.93 7.29
CA LEU A 317 0.00 -10.33 7.28
C LEU A 317 0.45 -10.82 8.67
N TRP A 318 1.08 -9.93 9.44
CA TRP A 318 1.48 -10.24 10.81
C TRP A 318 0.28 -10.42 11.74
N GLY A 319 -0.74 -9.56 11.60
CA GLY A 319 -2.03 -9.71 12.29
C GLY A 319 -2.75 -10.99 11.88
N LEU A 320 -2.82 -11.25 10.57
CA LEU A 320 -3.44 -12.44 10.00
C LEU A 320 -2.78 -13.73 10.53
N ALA A 321 -1.43 -13.77 10.58
CA ALA A 321 -0.71 -14.89 11.16
C ALA A 321 -0.93 -15.03 12.67
N TYR A 322 -1.16 -13.92 13.38
CA TYR A 322 -1.39 -13.91 14.83
C TYR A 322 -2.71 -14.59 15.21
N GLN A 323 -3.85 -14.12 14.68
CA GLN A 323 -5.17 -14.61 15.04
C GLN A 323 -6.20 -14.48 13.90
N GLY A 324 -5.80 -14.67 12.63
CA GLY A 324 -6.74 -14.60 11.51
C GLY A 324 -7.42 -13.23 11.42
N GLU A 325 -8.76 -13.23 11.30
CA GLU A 325 -9.58 -12.03 11.21
C GLU A 325 -9.40 -11.11 12.43
N GLU A 326 -9.43 -11.65 13.64
CA GLU A 326 -9.25 -10.89 14.89
C GLU A 326 -7.89 -10.21 14.93
N GLY A 327 -6.83 -10.89 14.50
CA GLY A 327 -5.48 -10.31 14.44
C GLY A 327 -5.35 -9.18 13.43
N VAL A 328 -6.05 -9.25 12.30
CA VAL A 328 -6.13 -8.14 11.34
C VAL A 328 -6.92 -6.96 11.94
N CYS A 329 -8.04 -7.24 12.63
CA CYS A 329 -8.79 -6.22 13.37
C CYS A 329 -7.91 -5.52 14.42
N ASP A 330 -7.14 -6.29 15.20
CA ASP A 330 -6.25 -5.75 16.24
C ASP A 330 -5.19 -4.81 15.63
N VAL A 331 -4.58 -5.17 14.51
CA VAL A 331 -3.60 -4.32 13.78
C VAL A 331 -4.24 -3.03 13.29
N LEU A 332 -5.39 -3.13 12.62
CA LEU A 332 -6.08 -1.96 12.07
C LEU A 332 -6.61 -1.04 13.18
N GLN A 333 -7.18 -1.62 14.25
CA GLN A 333 -7.70 -0.86 15.39
C GLN A 333 -6.56 -0.16 16.15
N MET A 334 -5.43 -0.85 16.38
CA MET A 334 -4.25 -0.27 17.02
C MET A 334 -3.77 0.98 16.26
N LEU A 335 -3.58 0.87 14.94
CA LEU A 335 -3.16 2.01 14.12
C LEU A 335 -4.20 3.12 14.06
N LYS A 336 -5.48 2.78 14.07
CA LYS A 336 -6.58 3.75 14.16
C LYS A 336 -6.52 4.54 15.47
N ASP A 337 -6.32 3.86 16.59
CA ASP A 337 -6.27 4.48 17.91
C ASP A 337 -5.02 5.35 18.08
N GLU A 338 -3.86 4.85 17.63
CA GLU A 338 -2.63 5.64 17.58
C GLU A 338 -2.76 6.88 16.68
N PHE A 339 -3.39 6.73 15.51
CA PHE A 339 -3.62 7.85 14.60
C PHE A 339 -4.59 8.86 15.20
N LYS A 340 -5.68 8.40 15.82
CA LYS A 340 -6.63 9.26 16.53
C LYS A 340 -5.94 10.07 17.62
N LEU A 341 -5.09 9.43 18.41
CA LEU A 341 -4.30 10.09 19.46
C LEU A 341 -3.32 11.10 18.85
N ALA A 342 -2.59 10.71 17.81
CA ALA A 342 -1.64 11.60 17.14
C ALA A 342 -2.34 12.84 16.55
N LEU A 343 -3.52 12.65 15.93
CA LEU A 343 -4.32 13.74 15.39
C LEU A 343 -4.79 14.70 16.51
N ALA A 344 -5.32 14.16 17.62
CA ALA A 344 -5.75 14.96 18.75
C ALA A 344 -4.61 15.76 19.41
N LEU A 345 -3.41 15.22 19.44
CA LEU A 345 -2.24 15.88 20.02
C LEU A 345 -1.59 16.91 19.10
N ALA A 346 -1.75 16.80 17.78
CA ALA A 346 -1.01 17.59 16.80
C ALA A 346 -1.86 18.63 16.04
N VAL A 347 -3.16 18.37 15.83
CA VAL A 347 -4.00 19.10 14.89
C VAL A 347 -5.06 19.95 15.60
N PRO A 348 -5.28 21.23 15.21
CA PRO A 348 -6.39 22.04 15.72
C PRO A 348 -7.72 21.38 15.36
N ASP A 349 -8.72 21.44 16.24
CA ASP A 349 -10.10 20.98 16.05
C ASP A 349 -10.36 19.47 15.76
N GLY A 350 -9.36 18.64 15.69
CA GLY A 350 -9.52 17.19 15.51
C GLY A 350 -10.17 16.77 14.18
N SER A 351 -10.33 17.66 13.20
CA SER A 351 -11.00 17.40 11.95
C SER A 351 -10.02 17.01 10.85
N LEU A 352 -10.09 15.74 10.42
CA LEU A 352 -9.30 15.21 9.32
C LEU A 352 -9.66 15.89 7.98
N ASN A 353 -10.93 16.22 7.77
CA ASN A 353 -11.37 16.86 6.53
C ASN A 353 -10.80 18.28 6.36
N LEU A 354 -10.68 19.03 7.46
CA LEU A 354 -10.01 20.33 7.44
C LEU A 354 -8.51 20.17 7.18
N PHE A 355 -7.89 19.16 7.79
CA PHE A 355 -6.49 18.81 7.60
C PHE A 355 -6.17 18.43 6.14
N LEU A 356 -7.01 17.62 5.50
CA LEU A 356 -6.87 17.22 4.09
C LEU A 356 -7.29 18.31 3.09
N GLY A 357 -8.04 19.33 3.54
CA GLY A 357 -8.48 20.48 2.73
C GLY A 357 -7.46 21.62 2.68
N VAL A 358 -6.52 21.65 3.61
CA VAL A 358 -5.46 22.66 3.64
C VAL A 358 -4.39 22.23 2.64
N ARG A 359 -4.35 22.93 1.49
CA ARG A 359 -3.27 22.80 0.52
C ARG A 359 -1.91 23.12 1.16
N ALA A 360 -0.86 22.53 0.63
CA ALA A 360 0.54 22.84 0.92
C ALA A 360 0.91 24.36 0.78
N ASP A 361 0.00 25.19 0.30
CA ASP A 361 0.15 26.64 0.22
C ASP A 361 0.28 27.31 1.60
N THR A 362 -0.01 26.58 2.69
CA THR A 362 0.14 27.04 4.08
C THR A 362 1.27 26.33 4.85
N ILE A 363 2.10 25.54 4.21
CA ILE A 363 3.38 25.13 4.78
C ILE A 363 4.33 26.29 4.55
N ASP A 364 4.38 27.21 5.51
CA ASP A 364 5.44 28.21 5.54
C ASP A 364 6.76 27.49 5.80
N TRP A 365 7.51 27.32 4.76
CA TRP A 365 8.91 26.94 4.80
C TRP A 365 9.67 28.14 5.38
N GLY A 366 9.46 28.43 6.67
CA GLY A 366 10.09 29.55 7.32
C GLY A 366 11.51 29.71 6.80
N GLU A 367 11.84 30.88 6.26
CA GLU A 367 13.18 31.19 5.82
C GLU A 367 14.13 30.96 7.00
N VAL A 368 14.77 29.79 7.04
CA VAL A 368 15.91 29.59 7.92
C VAL A 368 17.04 30.44 7.33
N PRO A 369 17.48 31.50 8.00
CA PRO A 369 18.56 32.32 7.49
C PRO A 369 19.79 31.43 7.23
N GLY A 370 20.21 31.30 5.97
CA GLY A 370 21.39 30.57 5.56
C GLY A 370 21.16 29.33 4.71
N VAL A 371 19.93 28.86 4.48
CA VAL A 371 19.64 27.74 3.57
C VAL A 371 19.23 28.28 2.20
N LYS A 372 20.20 28.41 1.29
CA LYS A 372 19.91 28.60 -0.12
C LYS A 372 19.27 27.34 -0.67
N LYS A 373 18.16 27.48 -1.43
CA LYS A 373 17.60 26.41 -2.28
C LYS A 373 18.73 25.87 -3.16
N ALA A 374 19.39 24.82 -2.74
CA ALA A 374 20.26 24.01 -3.58
C ALA A 374 19.43 22.84 -4.07
N ALA A 375 19.16 22.80 -5.36
CA ALA A 375 18.83 21.57 -6.05
C ALA A 375 19.88 20.52 -5.68
N THR A 376 19.42 19.30 -5.34
CA THR A 376 20.24 18.10 -5.17
C THR A 376 21.23 18.08 -4.00
N SER A 377 20.74 17.98 -2.76
CA SER A 377 21.43 17.21 -1.69
C SER A 377 20.44 16.95 -0.55
N CYS A 378 20.40 15.70 -0.11
CA CYS A 378 19.51 15.23 0.95
C CYS A 378 19.68 16.06 2.23
N PRO A 379 18.67 16.79 2.72
CA PRO A 379 18.79 17.50 3.98
C PRO A 379 18.66 16.51 5.14
N SER A 380 19.56 16.58 6.07
CA SER A 380 19.61 15.71 7.23
C SER A 380 18.42 15.85 8.20
N HIS A 381 17.57 16.87 8.07
CA HIS A 381 16.33 17.04 8.84
C HIS A 381 15.37 17.95 8.09
N VAL A 382 14.14 17.52 7.90
CA VAL A 382 13.03 18.31 7.36
C VAL A 382 11.98 18.49 8.46
N ASN A 383 11.63 19.74 8.77
CA ASN A 383 10.59 20.07 9.73
C ASN A 383 9.26 20.27 9.01
N ILE A 384 8.22 19.56 9.41
CA ILE A 384 6.85 19.84 9.00
C ILE A 384 6.24 20.79 10.02
N THR A 385 6.05 22.05 9.66
CA THR A 385 5.25 22.96 10.44
C THR A 385 3.84 22.98 9.85
N VAL A 386 2.87 22.47 10.58
CA VAL A 386 1.46 22.54 10.17
C VAL A 386 0.96 23.93 10.58
N CYS A 387 1.01 24.89 9.66
CA CYS A 387 0.43 26.22 9.84
C CYS A 387 -0.97 26.26 9.22
N PHE A 388 -1.96 26.61 10.03
CA PHE A 388 -3.31 26.93 9.56
C PHE A 388 -3.48 28.43 9.69
N ASP A 389 -3.60 29.14 8.57
CA ASP A 389 -4.08 30.51 8.55
C ASP A 389 -5.62 30.49 8.54
N LEU A 390 -6.20 31.06 9.58
CA LEU A 390 -7.62 31.38 9.67
C LEU A 390 -7.74 32.87 9.38
N SER A 391 -7.92 33.25 8.13
CA SER A 391 -8.51 34.52 7.76
C SER A 391 -9.95 34.33 7.36
#